data_a65b14da6039e7f4fb3dfefa107d55d6
#
_entry.id   a65b14da6039e7f4fb3dfefa107d55d6
#
_cell.length_a   1.000
_cell.length_b   1.000
_cell.length_c   1.000
_cell.angle_alpha   90.00
_cell.angle_beta   90.00
_cell.angle_gamma   90.00
#
_symmetry.space_group_name_H-M   'P 1'
#
loop_
_entity.id
_entity.type
_entity.pdbx_description
1 polymer ?
#
loop_
_entity_poly.entity_id
_entity_poly.type
_entity_poly.pdbx_seq_one_letter_code
_entity_poly.pdbx_strand_id
1 'polypeptide(L)'
;MSTNDAQTYTSLVTIDRIADAMSAHGVTIEPDASGRAAVANLNGFNVLFVLLDSVAIIRADASTETPADSPDPTVYLAANQVNSTFLDARALVVNKADTLIVRTESETQVAAGMTDEQLQSALKLSIDGVLQAQDAMRALVDEMTQARENRD
;
A
#
# COMPACT_ATOMS: atom_id res chain seq x y z
N MET A 1 -6.38 6.38 37.71
CA MET A 1 -6.67 6.56 36.28
C MET A 1 -6.32 5.30 35.54
N SER A 2 -7.31 4.67 34.95
CA SER A 2 -7.02 3.46 34.19
C SER A 2 -6.48 3.85 32.81
N THR A 3 -5.49 3.10 32.34
CA THR A 3 -4.88 3.26 31.02
C THR A 3 -5.85 3.04 29.84
N ASN A 4 -7.10 2.70 30.15
CA ASN A 4 -8.13 2.47 29.14
C ASN A 4 -8.80 3.76 28.61
N ASP A 5 -8.65 4.87 29.33
CA ASP A 5 -9.33 6.11 28.91
C ASP A 5 -8.74 6.70 27.61
N ALA A 6 -7.45 6.47 27.36
CA ALA A 6 -6.81 6.97 26.13
C ALA A 6 -7.27 6.25 24.86
N GLN A 7 -7.83 5.05 24.98
CA GLN A 7 -8.27 4.24 23.84
C GLN A 7 -9.67 4.59 23.33
N THR A 8 -10.44 5.32 24.11
CA THR A 8 -11.82 5.67 23.76
C THR A 8 -11.97 7.02 23.08
N TYR A 9 -10.93 7.84 23.10
CA TYR A 9 -10.95 9.17 22.48
C TYR A 9 -10.23 9.19 21.15
N THR A 10 -10.81 9.88 20.18
CA THR A 10 -10.11 10.17 18.92
C THR A 10 -8.98 11.16 19.18
N SER A 11 -7.81 10.88 18.68
CA SER A 11 -6.64 11.75 18.77
C SER A 11 -5.97 11.89 17.40
N LEU A 12 -5.20 12.96 17.27
CA LEU A 12 -4.43 13.21 16.06
C LEU A 12 -3.56 12.00 15.72
N VAL A 13 -3.64 11.56 14.47
CA VAL A 13 -2.78 10.49 13.96
C VAL A 13 -1.39 11.06 13.69
N THR A 14 -0.38 10.39 14.21
CA THR A 14 1.04 10.73 14.03
C THR A 14 1.79 9.51 13.54
N ILE A 15 3.00 9.72 13.01
CA ILE A 15 3.87 8.60 12.60
C ILE A 15 4.19 7.69 13.80
N ASP A 16 4.41 8.26 14.98
CA ASP A 16 4.66 7.45 16.18
C ASP A 16 3.46 6.56 16.54
N ARG A 17 2.26 7.07 16.39
CA ARG A 17 1.05 6.28 16.62
C ARG A 17 0.86 5.20 15.56
N ILE A 18 1.23 5.48 14.31
CA ILE A 18 1.25 4.47 13.23
C ILE A 18 2.26 3.38 13.58
N ALA A 19 3.45 3.75 14.04
CA ALA A 19 4.46 2.78 14.47
C ALA A 19 3.97 1.91 15.63
N ASP A 20 3.32 2.50 16.61
CA ASP A 20 2.73 1.76 17.75
C ASP A 20 1.63 0.80 17.30
N ALA A 21 0.77 1.25 16.40
CA ALA A 21 -0.31 0.42 15.85
C ALA A 21 0.27 -0.78 15.07
N MET A 22 1.33 -0.56 14.31
CA MET A 22 2.00 -1.64 13.56
C MET A 22 2.70 -2.61 14.51
N SER A 23 3.29 -2.12 15.62
CA SER A 23 3.84 -2.99 16.67
C SER A 23 2.79 -3.92 17.26
N ALA A 24 1.56 -3.44 17.42
CA ALA A 24 0.45 -4.27 17.89
C ALA A 24 0.13 -5.42 16.93
N HIS A 25 0.45 -5.26 15.64
CA HIS A 25 0.33 -6.32 14.62
C HIS A 25 1.62 -7.15 14.46
N GLY A 26 2.61 -6.95 15.32
CA GLY A 26 3.87 -7.66 15.25
C GLY A 26 4.84 -7.14 14.20
N VAL A 27 4.62 -5.94 13.68
CA VAL A 27 5.45 -5.32 12.65
C VAL A 27 6.19 -4.11 13.21
N THR A 28 7.51 -4.09 13.04
CA THR A 28 8.33 -2.94 13.37
C THR A 28 8.54 -2.10 12.13
N ILE A 29 8.14 -0.82 12.19
CA ILE A 29 8.41 0.13 11.12
C ILE A 29 9.44 1.15 11.61
N GLU A 30 10.17 1.74 10.67
CA GLU A 30 11.21 2.72 10.96
C GLU A 30 10.78 4.11 10.46
N PRO A 31 10.42 5.02 11.39
CA PRO A 31 10.16 6.42 11.01
C PRO A 31 11.43 7.07 10.46
N ASP A 32 11.26 7.90 9.43
CA ASP A 32 12.38 8.69 8.90
C ASP A 32 12.54 10.03 9.66
N ALA A 33 13.58 10.77 9.30
CA ALA A 33 13.89 12.04 9.94
C ALA A 33 12.85 13.14 9.71
N SER A 34 11.98 12.99 8.70
CA SER A 34 10.94 13.98 8.41
C SER A 34 9.81 13.97 9.44
N GLY A 35 9.61 12.86 10.14
CA GLY A 35 8.46 12.64 11.01
C GLY A 35 7.14 12.45 10.27
N ARG A 36 7.18 12.32 8.94
CA ARG A 36 6.00 12.18 8.09
C ARG A 36 5.96 10.88 7.29
N ALA A 37 7.00 10.08 7.38
CA ALA A 37 7.10 8.83 6.64
C ALA A 37 7.78 7.75 7.48
N ALA A 38 7.48 6.51 7.16
CA ALA A 38 8.11 5.34 7.75
C ALA A 38 8.11 4.22 6.72
N VAL A 39 9.00 3.26 6.88
CA VAL A 39 9.12 2.12 5.97
C VAL A 39 9.15 0.81 6.73
N ALA A 40 8.65 -0.24 6.09
CA ALA A 40 8.78 -1.61 6.57
C ALA A 40 8.90 -2.55 5.37
N ASN A 41 9.60 -3.67 5.54
CA ASN A 41 9.57 -4.74 4.56
C ASN A 41 8.52 -5.76 5.00
N LEU A 42 7.50 -5.96 4.16
CA LEU A 42 6.39 -6.87 4.43
C LEU A 42 6.22 -7.80 3.22
N ASN A 43 6.33 -9.11 3.45
CA ASN A 43 6.18 -10.13 2.40
C ASN A 43 7.10 -9.90 1.19
N GLY A 44 8.29 -9.34 1.44
CA GLY A 44 9.26 -9.04 0.38
C GLY A 44 9.04 -7.70 -0.33
N PHE A 45 8.01 -6.94 0.03
CA PHE A 45 7.77 -5.60 -0.51
C PHE A 45 8.25 -4.53 0.45
N ASN A 46 8.84 -3.48 -0.07
CA ASN A 46 9.08 -2.26 0.70
C ASN A 46 7.77 -1.47 0.75
N VAL A 47 7.21 -1.35 1.96
CA VAL A 47 5.96 -0.64 2.18
C VAL A 47 6.29 0.71 2.81
N LEU A 48 5.82 1.76 2.17
CA LEU A 48 5.99 3.15 2.62
C LEU A 48 4.70 3.62 3.28
N PHE A 49 4.84 4.21 4.45
CA PHE A 49 3.76 4.88 5.18
C PHE A 49 4.03 6.38 5.10
N VAL A 50 3.11 7.13 4.50
CA VAL A 50 3.24 8.58 4.36
C VAL A 50 2.06 9.24 5.06
N LEU A 51 2.36 10.15 5.98
CA LEU A 51 1.34 10.93 6.67
C LEU A 51 1.32 12.35 6.11
N LEU A 52 0.25 12.68 5.42
CA LEU A 52 -0.09 14.05 5.02
C LEU A 52 -1.04 14.64 6.07
N ASP A 53 -1.41 15.91 5.93
CA ASP A 53 -2.20 16.59 6.97
C ASP A 53 -3.55 15.90 7.24
N SER A 54 -4.22 15.43 6.20
CA SER A 54 -5.55 14.83 6.31
C SER A 54 -5.61 13.35 5.93
N VAL A 55 -4.51 12.79 5.43
CA VAL A 55 -4.49 11.47 4.81
C VAL A 55 -3.23 10.71 5.21
N ALA A 56 -3.38 9.44 5.54
CA ALA A 56 -2.28 8.48 5.61
C ALA A 56 -2.31 7.61 4.36
N ILE A 57 -1.19 7.52 3.65
CA ILE A 57 -1.05 6.71 2.44
C ILE A 57 -0.13 5.53 2.75
N ILE A 58 -0.59 4.34 2.41
CA ILE A 58 0.22 3.11 2.47
C ILE A 58 0.50 2.70 1.02
N ARG A 59 1.77 2.49 0.70
CA ARG A 59 2.22 2.28 -0.68
C ARG A 59 3.25 1.16 -0.75
N ALA A 60 3.12 0.31 -1.77
CA ALA A 60 4.14 -0.68 -2.13
C ALA A 60 4.46 -0.55 -3.61
N ASP A 61 5.74 -0.61 -3.95
CA ASP A 61 6.22 -0.59 -5.32
C ASP A 61 6.91 -1.92 -5.64
N ALA A 62 6.70 -2.41 -6.86
CA ALA A 62 7.39 -3.58 -7.40
C ALA A 62 7.84 -3.29 -8.82
N SER A 63 9.10 -3.58 -9.13
CA SER A 63 9.62 -3.48 -10.49
C SER A 63 9.09 -4.61 -11.36
N THR A 64 8.88 -4.31 -12.62
CA THR A 64 8.55 -5.31 -13.64
C THR A 64 9.72 -5.48 -14.61
N GLU A 65 9.66 -6.50 -15.46
CA GLU A 65 10.62 -6.68 -16.55
C GLU A 65 10.25 -5.92 -17.83
N THR A 66 9.08 -5.27 -17.83
CA THR A 66 8.59 -4.56 -19.00
C THR A 66 9.27 -3.20 -19.11
N PRO A 67 9.98 -2.90 -20.23
CA PRO A 67 10.56 -1.57 -20.43
C PRO A 67 9.48 -0.48 -20.38
N ALA A 68 9.85 0.67 -19.83
CA ALA A 68 8.90 1.78 -19.65
C ALA A 68 8.39 2.33 -20.99
N ASP A 69 9.16 2.17 -22.06
CA ASP A 69 8.79 2.60 -23.43
C ASP A 69 8.19 1.48 -24.28
N SER A 70 7.94 0.31 -23.70
CA SER A 70 7.36 -0.82 -24.42
C SER A 70 5.93 -0.50 -24.87
N PRO A 71 5.54 -0.89 -26.11
CA PRO A 71 4.14 -0.76 -26.54
C PRO A 71 3.23 -1.84 -25.98
N ASP A 72 3.76 -2.81 -25.24
CA ASP A 72 3.00 -3.90 -24.63
C ASP A 72 2.07 -3.34 -23.55
N PRO A 73 0.74 -3.47 -23.68
CA PRO A 73 -0.22 -2.91 -22.73
C PRO A 73 -0.50 -3.81 -21.51
N THR A 74 0.16 -4.95 -21.38
CA THR A 74 -0.20 -5.99 -20.40
C THR A 74 -0.26 -5.46 -18.96
N VAL A 75 0.74 -4.71 -18.53
CA VAL A 75 0.79 -4.18 -17.16
C VAL A 75 -0.35 -3.18 -16.92
N TYR A 76 -0.64 -2.32 -17.90
CA TYR A 76 -1.74 -1.35 -17.81
C TYR A 76 -3.11 -2.04 -17.77
N LEU A 77 -3.29 -3.08 -18.57
CA LEU A 77 -4.55 -3.85 -18.59
C LEU A 77 -4.75 -4.58 -17.26
N ALA A 78 -3.69 -5.15 -16.69
CA ALA A 78 -3.75 -5.77 -15.38
C ALA A 78 -4.13 -4.76 -14.28
N ALA A 79 -3.54 -3.56 -14.32
CA ALA A 79 -3.89 -2.51 -13.37
C ALA A 79 -5.37 -2.11 -13.47
N ASN A 80 -5.88 -1.98 -14.69
CA ASN A 80 -7.31 -1.69 -14.90
C ASN A 80 -8.19 -2.80 -14.32
N GLN A 81 -7.81 -4.05 -14.47
CA GLN A 81 -8.54 -5.19 -13.93
C GLN A 81 -8.55 -5.16 -12.39
N VAL A 82 -7.41 -4.92 -11.76
CA VAL A 82 -7.31 -4.79 -10.31
C VAL A 82 -8.20 -3.65 -9.82
N ASN A 83 -8.12 -2.48 -10.44
CA ASN A 83 -8.90 -1.31 -10.04
C ASN A 83 -10.41 -1.50 -10.23
N SER A 84 -10.81 -2.41 -11.11
CA SER A 84 -12.22 -2.74 -11.32
C SER A 84 -12.76 -3.70 -10.24
N THR A 85 -11.89 -4.37 -9.51
CA THR A 85 -12.24 -5.46 -8.59
C THR A 85 -11.97 -5.11 -7.13
N PHE A 86 -10.82 -4.49 -6.84
CA PHE A 86 -10.39 -4.17 -5.47
C PHE A 86 -10.95 -2.84 -5.01
N LEU A 87 -11.47 -2.82 -3.78
CA LEU A 87 -12.01 -1.59 -3.16
C LEU A 87 -11.01 -0.93 -2.20
N ASP A 88 -10.14 -1.74 -1.57
CA ASP A 88 -9.28 -1.27 -0.47
C ASP A 88 -7.92 -0.77 -0.93
N ALA A 89 -7.59 -0.98 -2.20
CA ALA A 89 -6.33 -0.51 -2.77
C ALA A 89 -6.49 -0.30 -4.28
N ARG A 90 -5.64 0.54 -4.82
CA ARG A 90 -5.57 0.78 -6.26
C ARG A 90 -4.18 0.45 -6.79
N ALA A 91 -4.11 0.08 -8.06
CA ALA A 91 -2.86 -0.18 -8.76
C ALA A 91 -2.58 0.95 -9.75
N LEU A 92 -1.34 1.43 -9.72
CA LEU A 92 -0.83 2.47 -10.61
C LEU A 92 0.38 1.91 -11.34
N VAL A 93 0.56 2.35 -12.58
CA VAL A 93 1.75 2.01 -13.38
C VAL A 93 2.61 3.24 -13.48
N VAL A 94 3.84 3.16 -12.97
CA VAL A 94 4.79 4.26 -12.97
C VAL A 94 5.84 4.00 -14.05
N ASN A 95 6.02 4.94 -14.98
CA ASN A 95 6.87 4.79 -16.15
C ASN A 95 8.06 5.76 -16.16
N LYS A 96 8.52 6.18 -14.98
CA LYS A 96 9.62 7.15 -14.84
C LYS A 96 11.00 6.51 -14.64
N ALA A 97 11.05 5.18 -14.59
CA ALA A 97 12.29 4.40 -14.52
C ALA A 97 12.51 3.66 -15.84
N ASP A 98 13.56 2.86 -15.93
CA ASP A 98 13.86 2.08 -17.14
C ASP A 98 12.81 1.01 -17.43
N THR A 99 12.24 0.44 -16.38
CA THR A 99 11.13 -0.51 -16.49
C THR A 99 9.90 0.06 -15.80
N LEU A 100 8.73 -0.46 -16.18
CA LEU A 100 7.48 -0.12 -15.51
C LEU A 100 7.51 -0.60 -14.06
N ILE A 101 7.01 0.24 -13.16
CA ILE A 101 6.85 -0.08 -11.74
C ILE A 101 5.37 -0.19 -11.44
N VAL A 102 4.99 -1.29 -10.79
CA VAL A 102 3.63 -1.46 -10.27
C VAL A 102 3.60 -0.89 -8.87
N ARG A 103 2.79 0.13 -8.70
CA ARG A 103 2.57 0.78 -7.41
C ARG A 103 1.16 0.46 -6.93
N THR A 104 1.04 -0.03 -5.72
CA THR A 104 -0.25 -0.19 -5.08
C THR A 104 -0.35 0.74 -3.88
N GLU A 105 -1.50 1.37 -3.70
CA GLU A 105 -1.71 2.33 -2.62
C GLU A 105 -3.10 2.18 -2.01
N SER A 106 -3.18 2.55 -0.74
CA SER A 106 -4.43 2.69 0.00
C SER A 106 -4.36 3.97 0.82
N GLU A 107 -5.46 4.69 0.91
CA GLU A 107 -5.55 5.94 1.65
C GLU A 107 -6.53 5.80 2.80
N THR A 108 -6.16 6.38 3.94
CA THR A 108 -7.02 6.47 5.12
C THR A 108 -7.17 7.93 5.51
N GLN A 109 -8.41 8.40 5.65
CA GLN A 109 -8.69 9.75 6.12
C GLN A 109 -8.42 9.83 7.61
N VAL A 110 -7.56 10.75 8.03
CA VAL A 110 -7.12 10.87 9.42
C VAL A 110 -7.35 12.26 10.02
N ALA A 111 -7.96 13.17 9.27
CA ALA A 111 -8.14 14.57 9.67
C ALA A 111 -8.90 14.72 11.00
N ALA A 112 -9.89 13.87 11.24
CA ALA A 112 -10.71 13.92 12.45
C ALA A 112 -10.08 13.19 13.64
N GLY A 113 -8.90 12.60 13.45
CA GLY A 113 -8.27 11.73 14.43
C GLY A 113 -8.89 10.35 14.48
N MET A 114 -8.25 9.45 15.21
CA MET A 114 -8.69 8.05 15.38
C MET A 114 -8.36 7.58 16.79
N THR A 115 -9.16 6.65 17.28
CA THR A 115 -8.75 5.86 18.45
C THR A 115 -7.64 4.90 18.06
N ASP A 116 -6.91 4.35 19.02
CA ASP A 116 -5.88 3.36 18.75
C ASP A 116 -6.44 2.13 18.05
N GLU A 117 -7.61 1.67 18.46
CA GLU A 117 -8.27 0.52 17.86
C GLU A 117 -8.68 0.81 16.40
N GLN A 118 -9.23 1.98 16.13
CA GLN A 118 -9.58 2.40 14.77
C GLN A 118 -8.35 2.46 13.88
N LEU A 119 -7.25 3.02 14.38
CA LEU A 119 -6.00 3.13 13.64
C LEU A 119 -5.42 1.76 13.33
N GLN A 120 -5.38 0.85 14.31
CA GLN A 120 -4.91 -0.53 14.11
C GLN A 120 -5.72 -1.23 13.02
N SER A 121 -7.05 -1.14 13.07
CA SER A 121 -7.93 -1.77 12.09
C SER A 121 -7.76 -1.17 10.70
N ALA A 122 -7.68 0.15 10.60
CA ALA A 122 -7.53 0.85 9.33
C ALA A 122 -6.18 0.50 8.64
N LEU A 123 -5.10 0.46 9.42
CA LEU A 123 -3.78 0.12 8.89
C LEU A 123 -3.72 -1.33 8.40
N LYS A 124 -4.30 -2.26 9.17
CA LYS A 124 -4.36 -3.66 8.74
C LYS A 124 -5.12 -3.82 7.44
N LEU A 125 -6.28 -3.19 7.31
CA LEU A 125 -7.08 -3.23 6.08
C LEU A 125 -6.31 -2.66 4.89
N SER A 126 -5.65 -1.51 5.08
CA SER A 126 -4.86 -0.86 4.04
C SER A 126 -3.68 -1.71 3.59
N ILE A 127 -2.94 -2.30 4.53
CA ILE A 127 -1.78 -3.14 4.23
C ILE A 127 -2.22 -4.40 3.51
N ASP A 128 -3.24 -5.07 4.02
CA ASP A 128 -3.77 -6.29 3.38
C ASP A 128 -4.21 -5.98 1.95
N GLY A 129 -4.89 -4.86 1.73
CA GLY A 129 -5.34 -4.43 0.41
C GLY A 129 -4.18 -4.16 -0.54
N VAL A 130 -3.16 -3.43 -0.08
CA VAL A 130 -1.97 -3.09 -0.87
C VAL A 130 -1.19 -4.35 -1.28
N LEU A 131 -0.99 -5.27 -0.35
CA LEU A 131 -0.24 -6.51 -0.62
C LEU A 131 -1.05 -7.46 -1.51
N GLN A 132 -2.35 -7.59 -1.30
CA GLN A 132 -3.22 -8.40 -2.15
C GLN A 132 -3.27 -7.84 -3.58
N ALA A 133 -3.30 -6.52 -3.73
CA ALA A 133 -3.27 -5.90 -5.04
C ALA A 133 -1.95 -6.17 -5.77
N GLN A 134 -0.81 -6.18 -5.07
CA GLN A 134 0.48 -6.56 -5.64
C GLN A 134 0.47 -8.02 -6.13
N ASP A 135 -0.03 -8.93 -5.32
CA ASP A 135 -0.13 -10.35 -5.69
C ASP A 135 -1.07 -10.53 -6.90
N ALA A 136 -2.19 -9.82 -6.91
CA ALA A 136 -3.14 -9.87 -8.02
C ALA A 136 -2.53 -9.32 -9.32
N MET A 137 -1.76 -8.22 -9.23
CA MET A 137 -1.05 -7.66 -10.38
C MET A 137 -0.08 -8.69 -10.99
N ARG A 138 0.72 -9.32 -10.15
CA ARG A 138 1.67 -10.33 -10.61
C ARG A 138 0.96 -11.49 -11.31
N ALA A 139 -0.10 -12.02 -10.68
CA ALA A 139 -0.87 -13.14 -11.23
C ALA A 139 -1.52 -12.79 -12.56
N LEU A 140 -2.10 -11.59 -12.68
CA LEU A 140 -2.76 -11.14 -13.91
C LEU A 140 -1.78 -10.90 -15.04
N VAL A 141 -0.63 -10.29 -14.75
CA VAL A 141 0.42 -10.08 -15.76
C VAL A 141 0.91 -11.42 -16.30
N ASP A 142 1.17 -12.38 -15.41
CA ASP A 142 1.61 -13.72 -15.80
C ASP A 142 0.55 -14.44 -16.65
N GLU A 143 -0.71 -14.39 -16.24
CA GLU A 143 -1.83 -15.00 -16.95
C GLU A 143 -2.02 -14.39 -18.35
N MET A 144 -1.99 -13.07 -18.45
CA MET A 144 -2.13 -12.36 -19.73
C MET A 144 -0.96 -12.64 -20.66
N THR A 145 0.24 -12.72 -20.12
CA THR A 145 1.46 -13.04 -20.90
C THR A 145 1.39 -14.45 -21.45
N GLN A 146 0.99 -15.44 -20.62
CA GLN A 146 0.83 -16.82 -21.05
C GLN A 146 -0.27 -16.98 -22.11
N ALA A 147 -1.38 -16.27 -21.93
CA ALA A 147 -2.49 -16.30 -22.90
C ALA A 147 -2.05 -15.77 -24.26
N ARG A 148 -1.18 -14.76 -24.28
CA ARG A 148 -0.63 -14.21 -25.51
C ARG A 148 0.34 -15.17 -26.17
N GLU A 149 1.24 -15.79 -25.41
CA GLU A 149 2.19 -16.77 -25.90
C GLU A 149 1.51 -18.00 -26.51
N ASN A 150 0.37 -18.42 -25.92
CA ASN A 150 -0.39 -19.56 -26.41
C ASN A 150 -1.18 -19.28 -27.70
N ARG A 151 -1.29 -18.03 -28.13
CA ARG A 151 -1.94 -17.63 -29.39
C ARG A 151 -0.99 -17.64 -30.58
N ASP A 152 0.29 -17.57 -30.31
CA ASP A 152 1.36 -17.62 -31.31
C ASP A 152 1.81 -19.08 -31.50
#